data_a444273b7f8ba149e430dff2495c60aa
#
_entry.id   a444273b7f8ba149e430dff2495c60aa
#
_cell.length_a   1.000
_cell.length_b   1.000
_cell.length_c   1.000
_cell.angle_alpha   90.00
_cell.angle_beta   90.00
_cell.angle_gamma   90.00
#
_symmetry.space_group_name_H-M   'P 1'
#
loop_
_entity.id
_entity.type
_entity.pdbx_description
1 polymer ?
#
loop_
_entity_poly.entity_id
_entity_poly.type
_entity_poly.pdbx_seq_one_letter_code
_entity_poly.pdbx_strand_id
1 'polypeptide(L)'
;MFTKKIKMKIIQKLKTYFSFYNNCTIQRFENYMIAKSLQDLKQRSKVWINRVQMDNSNIHMIYVLLDGVGDLPHPDLDGKTPLEAANTPTLDKIASNGTIGEVISVGKGIAPESDIAVFNMLGYKFDHADYAGRGVIEAIGVGIDFKDGDLALRGNYSTLDENEVITDRRAGRQIEKEDADGIAKELEEKIQFSIPDTKIVVAPTIGHRVTVRIRAPTKKLSSRITNTDPAYSNIGGMGVAKAVGDFLKVEKCLPLEDVENAKITSNLVNEFSEQSIKIMKNSDINKKRKEQNKKQLSCILLRDAGNKYPDVPPINEKHEMKFSCIVDMPVELGISEVLKMKAFEAGGLTDYEEKAKVAAKAMETHNAIYVHLKGPDEFGHDGDAIGKMKNIEEIDQRFFKTLVENIDSSNVAIIISADHSTPCINKGHSDDPVPVVVSADYIKNDGTTRMTEEQAKKGSIGLLQGAEVVTKSLELIRSQIKPNH
;
A
#
# COMPACT_ATOMS: atom_id res chain seq x y z
N MET A 1 32.70 -14.48 34.53
CA MET A 1 33.88 -15.36 34.77
C MET A 1 34.16 -16.30 33.61
N PHE A 2 33.17 -16.84 32.96
CA PHE A 2 33.29 -17.78 31.80
C PHE A 2 33.97 -17.19 30.54
N THR A 3 33.73 -15.95 30.23
CA THR A 3 34.27 -15.24 29.05
C THR A 3 35.79 -14.95 29.16
N LYS A 4 36.32 -14.78 30.35
CA LYS A 4 37.77 -14.50 30.58
C LYS A 4 38.62 -15.77 30.33
N LYS A 5 38.11 -16.94 30.70
CA LYS A 5 38.80 -18.23 30.51
C LYS A 5 38.88 -18.66 29.05
N ILE A 6 37.84 -18.40 28.27
CA ILE A 6 37.82 -18.71 26.81
C ILE A 6 38.73 -17.75 26.04
N LYS A 7 38.74 -16.46 26.41
CA LYS A 7 39.66 -15.48 25.82
C LYS A 7 41.13 -15.86 26.02
N MET A 8 41.51 -16.25 27.25
CA MET A 8 42.89 -16.66 27.56
C MET A 8 43.34 -17.92 26.78
N LYS A 9 42.46 -18.88 26.55
CA LYS A 9 42.78 -20.10 25.75
C LYS A 9 42.97 -19.79 24.25
N ILE A 10 42.19 -18.85 23.70
CA ILE A 10 42.33 -18.41 22.30
C ILE A 10 43.62 -17.60 22.11
N ILE A 11 43.93 -16.69 23.02
CA ILE A 11 45.16 -15.87 22.97
C ILE A 11 46.40 -16.77 23.15
N GLN A 12 46.32 -17.77 23.99
CA GLN A 12 47.43 -18.71 24.18
C GLN A 12 47.67 -19.62 22.97
N LYS A 13 46.62 -20.08 22.29
CA LYS A 13 46.74 -20.80 21.02
C LYS A 13 47.26 -19.91 19.88
N LEU A 14 46.88 -18.65 19.83
CA LEU A 14 47.37 -17.70 18.82
C LEU A 14 48.84 -17.35 19.04
N LYS A 15 49.30 -17.20 20.30
CA LYS A 15 50.72 -17.00 20.62
C LYS A 15 51.61 -18.14 20.18
N THR A 16 51.12 -19.39 20.21
CA THR A 16 51.85 -20.56 19.72
C THR A 16 51.91 -20.61 18.19
N TYR A 17 50.92 -20.05 17.48
CA TYR A 17 50.89 -19.99 16.02
C TYR A 17 51.72 -18.84 15.42
N PHE A 18 51.92 -17.76 16.20
CA PHE A 18 52.60 -16.54 15.74
C PHE A 18 53.99 -16.33 16.36
N SER A 19 54.64 -17.40 16.81
CA SER A 19 56.00 -17.33 17.42
C SER A 19 57.07 -16.81 16.50
N PHE A 20 56.74 -16.47 15.23
CA PHE A 20 57.67 -15.91 14.24
C PHE A 20 57.44 -14.43 13.93
N TYR A 21 56.51 -13.73 14.61
CA TYR A 21 56.22 -12.30 14.34
C TYR A 21 56.66 -11.39 15.47
N ASN A 22 57.20 -10.23 15.14
CA ASN A 22 57.68 -9.22 16.06
C ASN A 22 56.58 -8.79 17.09
N ASN A 23 56.94 -8.61 18.35
CA ASN A 23 56.03 -8.21 19.45
C ASN A 23 55.15 -7.00 19.12
N CYS A 24 55.58 -6.07 18.28
CA CYS A 24 54.84 -4.89 17.84
C CYS A 24 53.56 -5.26 16.99
N THR A 25 53.63 -6.34 16.18
CA THR A 25 52.52 -6.81 15.35
C THR A 25 51.45 -7.53 16.15
N ILE A 26 51.87 -8.27 17.20
CA ILE A 26 50.96 -8.96 18.10
C ILE A 26 50.19 -7.94 18.94
N GLN A 27 50.87 -6.88 19.46
CA GLN A 27 50.22 -5.82 20.20
C GLN A 27 49.22 -5.02 19.37
N ARG A 28 49.49 -4.76 18.09
CA ARG A 28 48.55 -4.12 17.16
C ARG A 28 47.34 -5.00 16.88
N PHE A 29 47.51 -6.32 16.72
CA PHE A 29 46.42 -7.26 16.50
C PHE A 29 45.55 -7.41 17.77
N GLU A 30 46.13 -7.50 18.96
CA GLU A 30 45.41 -7.52 20.24
C GLU A 30 44.60 -6.23 20.42
N ASN A 31 45.18 -5.08 20.17
CA ASN A 31 44.47 -3.78 20.23
C ASN A 31 43.34 -3.68 19.19
N TYR A 32 43.56 -4.16 17.97
CA TYR A 32 42.52 -4.24 16.93
C TYR A 32 41.34 -5.16 17.34
N MET A 33 41.65 -6.34 17.90
CA MET A 33 40.62 -7.29 18.35
C MET A 33 39.85 -6.78 19.56
N ILE A 34 40.51 -6.07 20.45
CA ILE A 34 39.86 -5.40 21.60
C ILE A 34 38.97 -4.25 21.10
N ALA A 35 39.46 -3.42 20.20
CA ALA A 35 38.69 -2.32 19.64
C ALA A 35 37.43 -2.83 18.87
N LYS A 36 37.60 -3.88 18.05
CA LYS A 36 36.49 -4.53 17.32
C LYS A 36 35.47 -5.15 18.30
N SER A 37 35.94 -5.84 19.37
CA SER A 37 35.02 -6.39 20.38
C SER A 37 34.28 -5.32 21.19
N LEU A 38 34.90 -4.16 21.42
CA LEU A 38 34.28 -3.02 22.10
C LEU A 38 33.27 -2.33 21.16
N GLN A 39 33.54 -2.28 19.87
CA GLN A 39 32.63 -1.75 18.87
C GLN A 39 31.40 -2.64 18.72
N ASP A 40 31.59 -3.99 18.66
CA ASP A 40 30.51 -4.98 18.66
C ASP A 40 29.67 -4.91 19.96
N LEU A 41 30.31 -4.74 21.12
CA LEU A 41 29.62 -4.57 22.39
C LEU A 41 28.85 -3.25 22.47
N LYS A 42 29.40 -2.14 21.92
CA LYS A 42 28.72 -0.87 21.83
C LYS A 42 27.53 -0.95 20.85
N GLN A 43 27.69 -1.66 19.74
CA GLN A 43 26.60 -1.87 18.78
C GLN A 43 25.51 -2.76 19.37
N ARG A 44 25.87 -3.85 20.05
CA ARG A 44 24.91 -4.72 20.76
C ARG A 44 24.25 -4.01 21.95
N SER A 45 24.98 -3.18 22.69
CA SER A 45 24.39 -2.38 23.77
C SER A 45 23.48 -1.27 23.24
N LYS A 46 23.80 -0.62 22.11
CA LYS A 46 22.89 0.31 21.43
C LYS A 46 21.63 -0.41 20.94
N VAL A 47 21.77 -1.59 20.33
CA VAL A 47 20.62 -2.42 19.90
C VAL A 47 19.80 -2.87 21.11
N TRP A 48 20.44 -3.23 22.24
CA TRP A 48 19.74 -3.62 23.46
C TRP A 48 19.09 -2.43 24.18
N ILE A 49 19.78 -1.28 24.25
CA ILE A 49 19.24 -0.02 24.80
C ILE A 49 18.07 0.46 23.92
N ASN A 50 18.20 0.40 22.59
CA ASN A 50 17.09 0.69 21.68
C ASN A 50 15.93 -0.29 21.86
N ARG A 51 16.18 -1.59 22.09
CA ARG A 51 15.12 -2.57 22.39
C ARG A 51 14.42 -2.29 23.73
N VAL A 52 15.16 -1.95 24.78
CA VAL A 52 14.56 -1.59 26.08
C VAL A 52 13.81 -0.25 26.01
N GLN A 53 14.19 0.64 25.06
CA GLN A 53 13.45 1.88 24.78
C GLN A 53 12.27 1.71 23.82
N MET A 54 12.09 0.53 23.20
CA MET A 54 11.06 0.27 22.19
C MET A 54 9.89 -0.58 22.71
N ASP A 55 9.68 -0.69 24.02
CA ASP A 55 8.46 -1.37 24.50
C ASP A 55 7.23 -0.49 24.22
N ASN A 56 6.54 -0.84 23.14
CA ASN A 56 5.32 -0.19 22.70
C ASN A 56 4.04 -0.90 23.20
N SER A 57 4.18 -1.89 24.10
CA SER A 57 3.05 -2.69 24.57
C SER A 57 1.98 -1.86 25.29
N ASN A 58 2.37 -0.74 25.89
CA ASN A 58 1.49 0.19 26.61
C ASN A 58 0.98 1.35 25.73
N ILE A 59 1.42 1.44 24.47
CA ILE A 59 0.91 2.44 23.52
C ILE A 59 -0.30 1.86 22.84
N HIS A 60 -1.37 2.63 22.80
CA HIS A 60 -2.57 2.35 22.03
C HIS A 60 -2.74 3.43 20.97
N MET A 61 -2.89 3.04 19.72
CA MET A 61 -3.05 3.99 18.62
C MET A 61 -4.04 3.53 17.56
N ILE A 62 -4.71 4.49 16.95
CA ILE A 62 -5.49 4.29 15.72
C ILE A 62 -4.83 5.14 14.63
N TYR A 63 -4.38 4.50 13.58
CA TYR A 63 -3.73 5.12 12.44
C TYR A 63 -4.67 5.13 11.24
N VAL A 64 -5.13 6.32 10.85
CA VAL A 64 -6.09 6.53 9.77
C VAL A 64 -5.39 7.15 8.58
N LEU A 65 -5.50 6.54 7.42
CA LEU A 65 -5.17 7.13 6.13
C LEU A 65 -6.44 7.52 5.38
N LEU A 66 -6.47 8.74 4.87
CA LEU A 66 -7.51 9.26 3.99
C LEU A 66 -7.03 9.15 2.55
N ASP A 67 -7.67 8.29 1.76
CA ASP A 67 -7.26 7.98 0.39
C ASP A 67 -7.27 9.23 -0.48
N GLY A 68 -6.08 9.63 -0.97
CA GLY A 68 -5.90 10.73 -1.90
C GLY A 68 -6.39 12.09 -1.40
N VAL A 69 -6.47 12.34 -0.07
CA VAL A 69 -7.09 13.57 0.46
C VAL A 69 -6.30 14.82 0.12
N GLY A 70 -4.97 14.76 0.00
CA GLY A 70 -4.13 15.91 -0.34
C GLY A 70 -4.56 16.53 -1.68
N ASP A 71 -4.52 17.87 -1.76
CA ASP A 71 -4.94 18.59 -2.94
C ASP A 71 -4.17 19.91 -3.10
N LEU A 72 -4.38 20.56 -4.23
CA LEU A 72 -3.91 21.92 -4.54
C LEU A 72 -5.06 22.92 -4.47
N PRO A 73 -4.78 24.23 -4.28
CA PRO A 73 -5.81 25.27 -4.31
C PRO A 73 -6.64 25.20 -5.60
N HIS A 74 -7.98 25.24 -5.46
CA HIS A 74 -8.90 25.09 -6.59
C HIS A 74 -9.77 26.35 -6.79
N PRO A 75 -9.99 26.80 -8.05
CA PRO A 75 -10.81 27.99 -8.32
C PRO A 75 -12.24 27.92 -7.78
N ASP A 76 -12.88 26.75 -7.85
CA ASP A 76 -14.25 26.53 -7.38
C ASP A 76 -14.40 26.60 -5.85
N LEU A 77 -13.27 26.68 -5.12
CA LEU A 77 -13.21 26.78 -3.67
C LEU A 77 -12.52 28.07 -3.20
N ASP A 78 -12.61 29.15 -4.00
CA ASP A 78 -12.00 30.45 -3.72
C ASP A 78 -10.49 30.38 -3.46
N GLY A 79 -9.79 29.47 -4.16
CA GLY A 79 -8.36 29.28 -4.03
C GLY A 79 -7.93 28.49 -2.79
N LYS A 80 -8.84 27.77 -2.15
CA LYS A 80 -8.56 26.81 -1.08
C LYS A 80 -8.44 25.40 -1.62
N THR A 81 -7.77 24.52 -0.86
CA THR A 81 -7.88 23.08 -1.11
C THR A 81 -9.24 22.55 -0.63
N PRO A 82 -9.70 21.40 -1.09
CA PRO A 82 -10.90 20.76 -0.54
C PRO A 82 -10.85 20.56 0.98
N LEU A 83 -9.69 20.19 1.52
CA LEU A 83 -9.49 20.01 2.96
C LEU A 83 -9.54 21.34 3.74
N GLU A 84 -9.01 22.43 3.17
CA GLU A 84 -9.11 23.77 3.74
C GLU A 84 -10.52 24.34 3.71
N ALA A 85 -11.29 24.04 2.65
CA ALA A 85 -12.65 24.52 2.47
C ALA A 85 -13.69 23.73 3.28
N ALA A 86 -13.42 22.47 3.57
CA ALA A 86 -14.32 21.56 4.29
C ALA A 86 -14.60 22.03 5.72
N ASN A 87 -15.84 21.82 6.17
CA ASN A 87 -16.24 22.01 7.57
C ASN A 87 -16.05 20.71 8.35
N THR A 88 -14.95 20.61 9.09
CA THR A 88 -14.48 19.40 9.73
C THR A 88 -14.29 19.56 11.25
N PRO A 89 -15.36 19.82 12.02
CA PRO A 89 -15.24 20.18 13.43
C PRO A 89 -14.60 19.11 14.31
N THR A 90 -14.76 17.81 13.96
CA THR A 90 -14.15 16.72 14.72
C THR A 90 -12.67 16.58 14.39
N LEU A 91 -12.28 16.61 13.11
CA LEU A 91 -10.88 16.63 12.69
C LEU A 91 -10.14 17.84 13.24
N ASP A 92 -10.76 19.01 13.21
CA ASP A 92 -10.19 20.25 13.74
C ASP A 92 -9.96 20.13 15.27
N LYS A 93 -10.90 19.52 16.00
CA LYS A 93 -10.74 19.22 17.42
C LYS A 93 -9.60 18.23 17.68
N ILE A 94 -9.50 17.16 16.89
CA ILE A 94 -8.40 16.20 16.99
C ILE A 94 -7.07 16.92 16.74
N ALA A 95 -6.96 17.70 15.67
CA ALA A 95 -5.75 18.45 15.35
C ALA A 95 -5.37 19.45 16.44
N SER A 96 -6.35 20.16 17.02
CA SER A 96 -6.11 21.11 18.10
C SER A 96 -5.66 20.49 19.42
N ASN A 97 -5.83 19.17 19.58
CA ASN A 97 -5.30 18.40 20.72
C ASN A 97 -3.99 17.66 20.40
N GLY A 98 -3.32 18.05 19.31
CA GLY A 98 -2.13 17.35 18.85
C GLY A 98 -1.10 18.25 18.21
N THR A 99 -0.32 17.69 17.36
CA THR A 99 0.73 18.33 16.58
C THR A 99 0.67 17.85 15.12
N ILE A 100 1.08 18.71 14.19
CA ILE A 100 0.94 18.48 12.76
C ILE A 100 2.28 18.59 12.03
N GLY A 101 2.37 18.02 10.84
CA GLY A 101 3.47 18.19 9.88
C GLY A 101 3.08 17.70 8.50
N GLU A 102 4.05 17.62 7.62
CA GLU A 102 3.90 17.19 6.24
C GLU A 102 4.56 15.83 5.99
N VAL A 103 4.05 15.08 5.03
CA VAL A 103 4.62 13.81 4.60
C VAL A 103 4.73 13.75 3.08
N ILE A 104 5.90 13.41 2.56
CA ILE A 104 6.05 12.88 1.20
C ILE A 104 5.93 11.37 1.29
N SER A 105 4.85 10.80 0.78
CA SER A 105 4.47 9.41 1.06
C SER A 105 5.46 8.38 0.50
N VAL A 106 6.00 8.56 -0.71
CA VAL A 106 6.97 7.62 -1.31
C VAL A 106 8.28 8.31 -1.62
N GLY A 107 8.24 9.45 -2.32
CA GLY A 107 9.44 10.21 -2.67
C GLY A 107 9.12 11.35 -3.62
N LYS A 108 9.98 12.36 -3.62
CA LYS A 108 9.81 13.52 -4.50
C LYS A 108 9.92 13.10 -5.98
N GLY A 109 8.99 13.60 -6.80
CA GLY A 109 8.88 13.25 -8.22
C GLY A 109 8.16 11.92 -8.48
N ILE A 110 7.59 11.29 -7.44
CA ILE A 110 6.87 10.03 -7.56
C ILE A 110 5.41 10.27 -7.18
N ALA A 111 4.50 10.15 -8.16
CA ALA A 111 3.06 10.09 -7.95
C ALA A 111 2.65 8.63 -7.69
N PRO A 112 2.54 8.19 -6.43
CA PRO A 112 2.44 6.77 -6.13
C PRO A 112 1.02 6.23 -6.30
N GLU A 113 0.90 4.95 -6.63
CA GLU A 113 -0.34 4.18 -6.43
C GLU A 113 -0.54 3.92 -4.93
N SER A 114 -1.82 3.78 -4.50
CA SER A 114 -2.18 3.65 -3.08
C SER A 114 -1.48 2.51 -2.37
N ASP A 115 -1.26 1.36 -3.01
CA ASP A 115 -0.65 0.20 -2.37
C ASP A 115 0.82 0.46 -1.96
N ILE A 116 1.66 0.99 -2.87
CA ILE A 116 3.05 1.33 -2.51
C ILE A 116 3.10 2.47 -1.50
N ALA A 117 2.19 3.45 -1.62
CA ALA A 117 2.07 4.54 -0.68
C ALA A 117 1.71 4.02 0.72
N VAL A 118 0.71 3.14 0.84
CA VAL A 118 0.31 2.51 2.11
C VAL A 118 1.45 1.71 2.74
N PHE A 119 2.18 0.89 1.97
CA PHE A 119 3.36 0.21 2.50
C PHE A 119 4.39 1.18 3.09
N ASN A 120 4.67 2.28 2.38
CA ASN A 120 5.56 3.32 2.89
C ASN A 120 4.99 3.95 4.17
N MET A 121 3.73 4.36 4.17
CA MET A 121 3.07 4.98 5.32
C MET A 121 3.00 4.03 6.54
N LEU A 122 3.05 2.72 6.33
CA LEU A 122 3.19 1.71 7.38
C LEU A 122 4.66 1.40 7.74
N GLY A 123 5.61 2.14 7.18
CA GLY A 123 7.03 2.07 7.54
C GLY A 123 7.87 1.15 6.63
N TYR A 124 7.35 0.68 5.49
CA TYR A 124 8.08 -0.19 4.57
C TYR A 124 8.52 0.59 3.34
N LYS A 125 9.82 0.70 3.17
CA LYS A 125 10.40 1.29 1.98
C LYS A 125 10.74 0.19 0.98
N PHE A 126 10.18 0.27 -0.21
CA PHE A 126 10.58 -0.57 -1.33
C PHE A 126 11.48 0.21 -2.28
N ASP A 127 12.58 -0.39 -2.71
CA ASP A 127 13.23 0.04 -3.93
C ASP A 127 12.38 -0.40 -5.13
N HIS A 128 12.36 0.38 -6.20
CA HIS A 128 11.56 0.10 -7.41
C HIS A 128 11.78 -1.31 -7.98
N ALA A 129 12.96 -1.90 -7.76
CA ALA A 129 13.29 -3.24 -8.21
C ALA A 129 12.69 -4.35 -7.32
N ASP A 130 12.36 -4.04 -6.06
CA ASP A 130 11.89 -5.01 -5.06
C ASP A 130 10.37 -4.97 -4.85
N TYR A 131 9.68 -4.02 -5.48
CA TYR A 131 8.24 -3.93 -5.40
C TYR A 131 7.56 -5.08 -6.16
N ALA A 132 6.72 -5.83 -5.46
CA ALA A 132 6.09 -7.03 -5.98
C ALA A 132 5.09 -6.80 -7.12
N GLY A 133 4.59 -5.57 -7.26
CA GLY A 133 3.50 -5.20 -8.16
C GLY A 133 2.12 -5.37 -7.54
N ARG A 134 1.22 -4.42 -7.80
CA ARG A 134 -0.14 -4.40 -7.25
C ARG A 134 -0.95 -5.65 -7.60
N GLY A 135 -0.69 -6.27 -8.76
CA GLY A 135 -1.33 -7.52 -9.14
C GLY A 135 -1.10 -8.65 -8.13
N VAL A 136 0.10 -8.74 -7.54
CA VAL A 136 0.40 -9.73 -6.49
C VAL A 136 -0.36 -9.42 -5.21
N ILE A 137 -0.37 -8.15 -4.78
CA ILE A 137 -1.07 -7.75 -3.56
C ILE A 137 -2.57 -8.04 -3.66
N GLU A 138 -3.21 -7.70 -4.78
CA GLU A 138 -4.62 -8.01 -5.01
C GLU A 138 -4.87 -9.51 -5.13
N ALA A 139 -3.97 -10.28 -5.78
CA ALA A 139 -4.08 -11.74 -5.85
C ALA A 139 -4.07 -12.40 -4.47
N ILE A 140 -3.17 -11.95 -3.59
CA ILE A 140 -3.10 -12.41 -2.20
C ILE A 140 -4.41 -12.03 -1.46
N GLY A 141 -4.88 -10.80 -1.63
CA GLY A 141 -6.07 -10.29 -0.95
C GLY A 141 -7.37 -11.00 -1.34
N VAL A 142 -7.49 -11.50 -2.57
CA VAL A 142 -8.64 -12.33 -3.00
C VAL A 142 -8.44 -13.82 -2.75
N GLY A 143 -7.37 -14.21 -2.04
CA GLY A 143 -7.12 -15.60 -1.66
C GLY A 143 -6.61 -16.49 -2.77
N ILE A 144 -6.05 -15.94 -3.85
CA ILE A 144 -5.40 -16.74 -4.90
C ILE A 144 -4.15 -17.37 -4.34
N ASP A 145 -3.99 -18.71 -4.51
CA ASP A 145 -2.74 -19.43 -4.23
C ASP A 145 -1.63 -18.91 -5.17
N PHE A 146 -0.92 -17.88 -4.72
CA PHE A 146 0.19 -17.26 -5.43
C PHE A 146 1.52 -17.78 -4.90
N LYS A 147 2.46 -18.09 -5.83
CA LYS A 147 3.81 -18.55 -5.51
C LYS A 147 4.84 -17.79 -6.33
N ASP A 148 6.04 -17.64 -5.81
CA ASP A 148 7.16 -17.04 -6.54
C ASP A 148 7.38 -17.71 -7.90
N GLY A 149 7.36 -16.91 -8.95
CA GLY A 149 7.46 -17.36 -10.33
C GLY A 149 6.12 -17.52 -11.03
N ASP A 150 4.97 -17.41 -10.35
CA ASP A 150 3.69 -17.11 -10.99
C ASP A 150 3.72 -15.67 -11.55
N LEU A 151 2.80 -15.37 -12.43
CA LEU A 151 2.51 -13.99 -12.82
C LEU A 151 1.13 -13.61 -12.28
N ALA A 152 1.06 -12.53 -11.50
CA ALA A 152 -0.20 -11.91 -11.13
C ALA A 152 -0.35 -10.55 -11.81
N LEU A 153 -1.55 -10.25 -12.27
CA LEU A 153 -1.91 -9.05 -13.00
C LEU A 153 -3.24 -8.51 -12.47
N ARG A 154 -3.33 -7.21 -12.34
CA ARG A 154 -4.60 -6.51 -12.17
C ARG A 154 -5.24 -6.29 -13.53
N GLY A 155 -6.55 -6.36 -13.59
CA GLY A 155 -7.27 -6.14 -14.83
C GLY A 155 -8.59 -5.42 -14.67
N ASN A 156 -9.13 -4.95 -15.78
CA ASN A 156 -10.48 -4.43 -15.87
C ASN A 156 -11.23 -5.16 -16.98
N TYR A 157 -12.46 -5.60 -16.70
CA TYR A 157 -13.42 -5.88 -17.75
C TYR A 157 -13.73 -4.61 -18.51
N SER A 158 -13.67 -4.68 -19.84
CA SER A 158 -13.83 -3.54 -20.73
C SER A 158 -14.69 -3.90 -21.94
N THR A 159 -15.27 -2.89 -22.58
CA THR A 159 -16.13 -3.05 -23.76
C THR A 159 -15.39 -2.62 -25.01
N LEU A 160 -15.43 -3.45 -26.04
CA LEU A 160 -14.93 -3.18 -27.39
C LEU A 160 -16.09 -2.98 -28.34
N ASP A 161 -15.87 -2.18 -29.38
CA ASP A 161 -16.74 -2.14 -30.57
C ASP A 161 -16.40 -3.26 -31.58
N GLU A 162 -17.05 -3.23 -32.74
CA GLU A 162 -16.87 -4.22 -33.82
C GLU A 162 -15.46 -4.16 -34.45
N ASN A 163 -14.78 -3.01 -34.33
CA ASN A 163 -13.41 -2.76 -34.82
C ASN A 163 -12.33 -3.01 -33.76
N GLU A 164 -12.71 -3.59 -32.62
CA GLU A 164 -11.87 -3.83 -31.45
C GLU A 164 -11.32 -2.54 -30.84
N VAL A 165 -12.03 -1.42 -30.98
CA VAL A 165 -11.75 -0.16 -30.29
C VAL A 165 -12.39 -0.19 -28.92
N ILE A 166 -11.67 0.23 -27.90
CA ILE A 166 -12.15 0.30 -26.52
C ILE A 166 -13.14 1.46 -26.41
N THR A 167 -14.41 1.13 -26.20
CA THR A 167 -15.49 2.11 -26.03
C THR A 167 -15.80 2.39 -24.57
N ASP A 168 -15.44 1.48 -23.67
CA ASP A 168 -15.57 1.64 -22.23
C ASP A 168 -14.54 0.77 -21.51
N ARG A 169 -13.59 1.42 -20.84
CA ARG A 169 -12.51 0.75 -20.11
C ARG A 169 -12.95 0.12 -18.78
N ARG A 170 -14.20 0.30 -18.38
CA ARG A 170 -14.76 -0.16 -17.10
C ARG A 170 -16.07 -0.93 -17.29
N ALA A 171 -16.46 -1.25 -18.52
CA ALA A 171 -17.69 -1.96 -18.88
C ALA A 171 -18.94 -1.50 -18.09
N GLY A 172 -19.10 -0.17 -17.93
CA GLY A 172 -20.19 0.45 -17.19
C GLY A 172 -19.95 0.56 -15.67
N ARG A 173 -18.76 0.22 -15.16
CA ARG A 173 -18.34 0.22 -13.75
C ARG A 173 -19.02 -0.80 -12.85
N GLN A 174 -20.34 -1.01 -13.00
CA GLN A 174 -21.13 -1.96 -12.21
C GLN A 174 -21.39 -3.22 -13.04
N ILE A 175 -20.81 -4.33 -12.61
CA ILE A 175 -20.99 -5.64 -13.24
C ILE A 175 -21.58 -6.55 -12.17
N GLU A 176 -22.64 -7.24 -12.50
CA GLU A 176 -23.26 -8.23 -11.64
C GLU A 176 -22.27 -9.36 -11.35
N LYS A 177 -22.19 -9.78 -10.12
CA LYS A 177 -21.24 -10.81 -9.67
C LYS A 177 -21.38 -12.09 -10.48
N GLU A 178 -22.60 -12.51 -10.76
CA GLU A 178 -22.91 -13.72 -11.50
C GLU A 178 -22.39 -13.68 -12.94
N ASP A 179 -22.47 -12.52 -13.59
CA ASP A 179 -21.96 -12.33 -14.95
C ASP A 179 -20.42 -12.34 -14.96
N ALA A 180 -19.80 -11.64 -14.00
CA ALA A 180 -18.34 -11.58 -13.88
C ALA A 180 -17.73 -12.96 -13.57
N ASP A 181 -18.29 -13.68 -12.60
CA ASP A 181 -17.88 -15.04 -12.21
C ASP A 181 -18.11 -16.04 -13.36
N GLY A 182 -19.23 -15.91 -14.09
CA GLY A 182 -19.51 -16.76 -15.23
C GLY A 182 -18.50 -16.59 -16.37
N ILE A 183 -18.16 -15.35 -16.72
CA ILE A 183 -17.09 -15.06 -17.69
C ILE A 183 -15.73 -15.59 -17.20
N ALA A 184 -15.38 -15.36 -15.93
CA ALA A 184 -14.13 -15.86 -15.36
C ALA A 184 -14.01 -17.38 -15.52
N LYS A 185 -15.08 -18.10 -15.18
CA LYS A 185 -15.14 -19.56 -15.34
C LYS A 185 -14.99 -20.00 -16.80
N GLU A 186 -15.68 -19.35 -17.75
CA GLU A 186 -15.53 -19.63 -19.18
C GLU A 186 -14.07 -19.45 -19.64
N LEU A 187 -13.38 -18.41 -19.16
CA LEU A 187 -11.98 -18.17 -19.51
C LEU A 187 -11.07 -19.27 -18.93
N GLU A 188 -11.25 -19.63 -17.66
CA GLU A 188 -10.46 -20.69 -17.01
C GLU A 188 -10.62 -22.05 -17.69
N GLU A 189 -11.83 -22.37 -18.17
CA GLU A 189 -12.13 -23.65 -18.82
C GLU A 189 -11.67 -23.71 -20.28
N LYS A 190 -11.68 -22.59 -21.01
CA LYS A 190 -11.53 -22.58 -22.47
C LYS A 190 -10.16 -22.09 -22.97
N ILE A 191 -9.43 -21.30 -22.18
CA ILE A 191 -8.11 -20.79 -22.58
C ILE A 191 -7.08 -21.93 -22.54
N GLN A 192 -6.33 -22.05 -23.64
CA GLN A 192 -5.25 -23.00 -23.80
C GLN A 192 -3.96 -22.28 -24.16
N PHE A 193 -2.89 -22.56 -23.44
CA PHE A 193 -1.59 -21.94 -23.63
C PHE A 193 -0.65 -22.82 -24.46
N SER A 194 0.29 -22.17 -25.16
CA SER A 194 1.35 -22.84 -25.90
C SER A 194 2.31 -23.64 -25.00
N ILE A 195 2.42 -23.26 -23.73
CA ILE A 195 3.19 -24.01 -22.72
C ILE A 195 2.24 -24.99 -22.02
N PRO A 196 2.53 -26.32 -22.11
CA PRO A 196 1.69 -27.34 -21.48
C PRO A 196 1.52 -27.12 -19.98
N ASP A 197 0.36 -27.53 -19.46
CA ASP A 197 -0.02 -27.45 -18.03
C ASP A 197 -0.03 -26.04 -17.44
N THR A 198 0.05 -24.99 -18.27
CA THR A 198 -0.16 -23.60 -17.83
C THR A 198 -1.62 -23.43 -17.37
N LYS A 199 -1.79 -22.89 -16.18
CA LYS A 199 -3.09 -22.66 -15.54
C LYS A 199 -3.31 -21.21 -15.26
N ILE A 200 -4.55 -20.75 -15.38
CA ILE A 200 -4.98 -19.42 -14.96
C ILE A 200 -5.97 -19.51 -13.80
N VAL A 201 -6.02 -18.41 -13.06
CA VAL A 201 -7.13 -18.07 -12.17
C VAL A 201 -7.56 -16.66 -12.55
N VAL A 202 -8.86 -16.48 -12.78
CA VAL A 202 -9.48 -15.21 -13.09
C VAL A 202 -10.45 -14.90 -11.95
N ALA A 203 -10.10 -13.97 -11.09
CA ALA A 203 -10.88 -13.63 -9.90
C ALA A 203 -11.53 -12.24 -10.06
N PRO A 204 -12.82 -12.15 -10.40
CA PRO A 204 -13.55 -10.89 -10.32
C PRO A 204 -13.54 -10.32 -8.90
N THR A 205 -13.44 -8.99 -8.80
CA THR A 205 -13.40 -8.31 -7.51
C THR A 205 -14.55 -7.30 -7.42
N ILE A 206 -14.28 -6.03 -7.19
CA ILE A 206 -15.31 -5.01 -7.04
C ILE A 206 -15.62 -4.36 -8.40
N GLY A 207 -16.89 -4.36 -8.80
CA GLY A 207 -17.35 -3.71 -10.02
C GLY A 207 -16.72 -4.32 -11.28
N HIS A 208 -15.97 -3.55 -12.03
CA HIS A 208 -15.30 -3.96 -13.26
C HIS A 208 -13.92 -4.57 -13.07
N ARG A 209 -13.42 -4.64 -11.83
CA ARG A 209 -12.05 -5.08 -11.54
C ARG A 209 -11.94 -6.59 -11.51
N VAL A 210 -10.78 -7.09 -11.94
CA VAL A 210 -10.45 -8.50 -11.96
C VAL A 210 -8.96 -8.70 -11.68
N THR A 211 -8.62 -9.77 -10.99
CA THR A 211 -7.23 -10.19 -10.79
C THR A 211 -6.99 -11.48 -11.56
N VAL A 212 -5.89 -11.55 -12.31
CA VAL A 212 -5.51 -12.71 -13.10
C VAL A 212 -4.18 -13.25 -12.62
N ARG A 213 -4.13 -14.56 -12.33
CA ARG A 213 -2.88 -15.28 -12.06
C ARG A 213 -2.62 -16.29 -13.19
N ILE A 214 -1.41 -16.25 -13.76
CA ILE A 214 -0.89 -17.25 -14.72
C ILE A 214 0.22 -18.04 -14.02
N ARG A 215 0.14 -19.38 -14.06
CA ARG A 215 1.16 -20.30 -13.54
C ARG A 215 1.58 -21.26 -14.64
N ALA A 216 2.87 -21.20 -15.02
CA ALA A 216 3.48 -22.13 -15.95
C ALA A 216 4.40 -23.06 -15.15
N PRO A 217 4.09 -24.36 -14.93
CA PRO A 217 4.81 -25.24 -13.99
C PRO A 217 6.30 -25.42 -14.32
N THR A 218 6.64 -25.33 -15.61
CA THR A 218 8.02 -25.56 -16.11
C THR A 218 8.81 -24.27 -16.29
N LYS A 219 8.24 -23.10 -16.03
CA LYS A 219 8.85 -21.79 -16.28
C LYS A 219 8.58 -20.84 -15.12
N LYS A 220 9.57 -20.04 -14.74
CA LYS A 220 9.36 -18.89 -13.87
C LYS A 220 8.98 -17.69 -14.75
N LEU A 221 7.84 -17.09 -14.49
CA LEU A 221 7.36 -15.93 -15.24
C LEU A 221 8.01 -14.64 -14.72
N SER A 222 8.05 -13.61 -15.55
CA SER A 222 8.66 -12.32 -15.27
C SER A 222 7.62 -11.21 -15.19
N SER A 223 7.74 -10.30 -14.23
CA SER A 223 6.96 -9.07 -14.18
C SER A 223 7.49 -7.96 -15.12
N ARG A 224 8.64 -8.20 -15.77
CA ARG A 224 9.29 -7.22 -16.66
C ARG A 224 8.66 -7.24 -18.06
N ILE A 225 7.38 -6.88 -18.11
CA ILE A 225 6.53 -6.85 -19.32
C ILE A 225 5.73 -5.55 -19.35
N THR A 226 5.28 -5.15 -20.55
CA THR A 226 4.36 -4.01 -20.68
C THR A 226 2.93 -4.42 -20.37
N ASN A 227 2.06 -3.43 -20.14
CA ASN A 227 0.64 -3.63 -19.93
C ASN A 227 -0.09 -3.90 -21.26
N THR A 228 -1.27 -4.53 -21.20
CA THR A 228 -2.22 -4.55 -22.34
C THR A 228 -3.24 -3.40 -22.24
N ASP A 229 -3.35 -2.76 -21.08
CA ASP A 229 -4.15 -1.56 -20.86
C ASP A 229 -3.41 -0.33 -21.44
N PRO A 230 -3.93 0.31 -22.52
CA PRO A 230 -3.25 1.43 -23.16
C PRO A 230 -3.16 2.69 -22.31
N ALA A 231 -3.97 2.81 -21.27
CA ALA A 231 -3.99 3.98 -20.39
C ALA A 231 -2.94 3.95 -19.28
N TYR A 232 -2.13 2.90 -19.20
CA TYR A 232 -1.09 2.78 -18.18
C TYR A 232 0.25 2.35 -18.78
N SER A 233 1.32 2.99 -18.35
CA SER A 233 2.70 2.53 -18.56
C SER A 233 3.16 1.72 -17.36
N ASN A 234 4.06 0.79 -17.58
CA ASN A 234 4.83 0.16 -16.51
C ASN A 234 6.19 0.86 -16.42
N ILE A 235 6.42 1.62 -15.35
CA ILE A 235 7.69 2.32 -15.10
C ILE A 235 8.28 1.76 -13.80
N GLY A 236 9.34 0.97 -13.92
CA GLY A 236 10.01 0.38 -12.75
C GLY A 236 9.16 -0.60 -11.94
N GLY A 237 8.15 -1.24 -12.55
CA GLY A 237 7.20 -2.14 -11.87
C GLY A 237 5.92 -1.46 -11.39
N MET A 238 5.84 -0.14 -11.49
CA MET A 238 4.64 0.63 -11.11
C MET A 238 3.78 0.96 -12.33
N GLY A 239 2.45 0.86 -12.15
CA GLY A 239 1.48 1.39 -13.10
C GLY A 239 1.42 2.91 -13.03
N VAL A 240 1.72 3.59 -14.13
CA VAL A 240 1.62 5.05 -14.23
C VAL A 240 0.57 5.39 -15.28
N ALA A 241 -0.44 6.17 -14.90
CA ALA A 241 -1.48 6.60 -15.81
C ALA A 241 -0.90 7.48 -16.94
N LYS A 242 -1.34 7.24 -18.17
CA LYS A 242 -1.01 8.03 -19.36
C LYS A 242 -2.18 8.96 -19.71
N ALA A 243 -1.87 10.14 -20.24
CA ALA A 243 -2.86 10.88 -21.02
C ALA A 243 -3.21 10.06 -22.26
N VAL A 244 -4.48 9.67 -22.41
CA VAL A 244 -4.93 8.82 -23.51
C VAL A 244 -5.83 9.60 -24.45
N GLY A 245 -5.63 9.38 -25.76
CA GLY A 245 -6.50 9.90 -26.80
C GLY A 245 -7.70 8.99 -27.08
N ASP A 246 -8.44 9.32 -28.12
CA ASP A 246 -9.55 8.53 -28.62
C ASP A 246 -9.06 7.28 -29.42
N PHE A 247 -9.97 6.32 -29.64
CA PHE A 247 -9.72 5.13 -30.47
C PHE A 247 -8.64 4.16 -29.95
N LEU A 248 -8.57 3.99 -28.67
CA LEU A 248 -7.64 3.05 -28.04
C LEU A 248 -7.98 1.60 -28.39
N LYS A 249 -6.93 0.77 -28.57
CA LYS A 249 -7.03 -0.68 -28.70
C LYS A 249 -6.28 -1.37 -27.57
N VAL A 250 -6.60 -2.66 -27.34
CA VAL A 250 -5.81 -3.49 -26.45
C VAL A 250 -4.36 -3.53 -26.95
N GLU A 251 -3.41 -3.11 -26.13
CA GLU A 251 -2.00 -3.10 -26.51
C GLU A 251 -1.42 -4.52 -26.48
N LYS A 252 -0.46 -4.77 -27.34
CA LYS A 252 0.33 -6.01 -27.29
C LYS A 252 1.30 -5.94 -26.13
N CYS A 253 1.30 -6.96 -25.27
CA CYS A 253 2.28 -7.09 -24.22
C CYS A 253 3.66 -7.39 -24.80
N LEU A 254 4.67 -6.62 -24.44
CA LEU A 254 6.04 -6.73 -24.88
C LEU A 254 6.98 -6.98 -23.68
N PRO A 255 8.10 -7.70 -23.87
CA PRO A 255 9.12 -7.82 -22.84
C PRO A 255 9.84 -6.47 -22.65
N LEU A 256 10.05 -6.05 -21.40
CA LEU A 256 10.84 -4.85 -21.06
C LEU A 256 12.35 -5.15 -20.97
N GLU A 257 12.71 -6.42 -20.97
CA GLU A 257 14.09 -6.90 -20.91
C GLU A 257 14.29 -8.02 -21.95
N ASP A 258 15.47 -8.08 -22.57
CA ASP A 258 15.82 -9.12 -23.53
C ASP A 258 16.24 -10.42 -22.84
N VAL A 259 15.35 -10.95 -21.98
CA VAL A 259 15.53 -12.21 -21.27
C VAL A 259 14.41 -13.20 -21.62
N GLU A 260 14.75 -14.50 -21.63
CA GLU A 260 13.83 -15.57 -22.07
C GLU A 260 12.51 -15.53 -21.27
N ASN A 261 12.59 -15.37 -19.95
CA ASN A 261 11.41 -15.38 -19.08
C ASN A 261 10.43 -14.20 -19.39
N ALA A 262 10.95 -13.00 -19.70
CA ALA A 262 10.11 -11.86 -20.07
C ALA A 262 9.44 -12.09 -21.43
N LYS A 263 10.14 -12.69 -22.40
CA LYS A 263 9.58 -13.05 -23.72
C LYS A 263 8.49 -14.13 -23.58
N ILE A 264 8.75 -15.16 -22.80
CA ILE A 264 7.76 -16.20 -22.49
C ILE A 264 6.52 -15.58 -21.85
N THR A 265 6.72 -14.75 -20.83
CA THR A 265 5.61 -14.15 -20.10
C THR A 265 4.77 -13.24 -20.97
N SER A 266 5.39 -12.37 -21.77
CA SER A 266 4.66 -11.50 -22.70
C SER A 266 3.84 -12.30 -23.74
N ASN A 267 4.38 -13.42 -24.22
CA ASN A 267 3.64 -14.32 -25.12
C ASN A 267 2.40 -14.93 -24.44
N LEU A 268 2.54 -15.45 -23.21
CA LEU A 268 1.40 -16.01 -22.47
C LEU A 268 0.33 -14.96 -22.17
N VAL A 269 0.72 -13.72 -21.87
CA VAL A 269 -0.24 -12.61 -21.66
C VAL A 269 -0.96 -12.27 -22.97
N ASN A 270 -0.27 -12.29 -24.09
CA ASN A 270 -0.90 -12.08 -25.40
C ASN A 270 -1.85 -13.24 -25.76
N GLU A 271 -1.45 -14.49 -25.54
CA GLU A 271 -2.32 -15.66 -25.73
C GLU A 271 -3.60 -15.56 -24.87
N PHE A 272 -3.47 -15.14 -23.62
CA PHE A 272 -4.61 -14.87 -22.74
C PHE A 272 -5.51 -13.78 -23.32
N SER A 273 -4.96 -12.63 -23.69
CA SER A 273 -5.74 -11.48 -24.19
C SER A 273 -6.47 -11.82 -25.49
N GLU A 274 -5.80 -12.44 -26.46
CA GLU A 274 -6.38 -12.80 -27.74
C GLU A 274 -7.49 -13.86 -27.60
N GLN A 275 -7.27 -14.88 -26.77
CA GLN A 275 -8.28 -15.92 -26.54
C GLN A 275 -9.45 -15.40 -25.71
N SER A 276 -9.19 -14.55 -24.67
CA SER A 276 -10.25 -13.97 -23.86
C SER A 276 -11.22 -13.15 -24.69
N ILE A 277 -10.73 -12.30 -25.62
CA ILE A 277 -11.58 -11.53 -26.54
C ILE A 277 -12.48 -12.46 -27.36
N LYS A 278 -11.92 -13.53 -27.94
CA LYS A 278 -12.67 -14.49 -28.75
C LYS A 278 -13.73 -15.25 -27.94
N ILE A 279 -13.38 -15.70 -26.73
CA ILE A 279 -14.29 -16.44 -25.86
C ILE A 279 -15.41 -15.51 -25.38
N MET A 280 -15.09 -14.33 -24.90
CA MET A 280 -16.07 -13.37 -24.40
C MET A 280 -17.01 -12.88 -25.48
N LYS A 281 -16.54 -12.68 -26.72
CA LYS A 281 -17.37 -12.31 -27.88
C LYS A 281 -18.46 -13.36 -28.17
N ASN A 282 -18.18 -14.63 -27.91
CA ASN A 282 -19.10 -15.76 -28.19
C ASN A 282 -19.87 -16.22 -26.94
N SER A 283 -19.64 -15.61 -25.77
CA SER A 283 -20.29 -15.99 -24.52
C SER A 283 -21.79 -15.72 -24.55
N ASP A 284 -22.58 -16.67 -24.05
CA ASP A 284 -24.01 -16.50 -23.85
C ASP A 284 -24.34 -15.45 -22.79
N ILE A 285 -23.45 -15.25 -21.83
CA ILE A 285 -23.55 -14.15 -20.84
C ILE A 285 -23.57 -12.81 -21.57
N ASN A 286 -22.67 -12.59 -22.50
CA ASN A 286 -22.61 -11.35 -23.28
C ASN A 286 -23.79 -11.16 -24.22
N LYS A 287 -24.34 -12.24 -24.79
CA LYS A 287 -25.58 -12.18 -25.57
C LYS A 287 -26.73 -11.69 -24.70
N LYS A 288 -26.89 -12.29 -23.49
CA LYS A 288 -27.90 -11.89 -22.52
C LYS A 288 -27.72 -10.43 -22.05
N ARG A 289 -26.47 -9.99 -21.77
CA ARG A 289 -26.17 -8.60 -21.42
C ARG A 289 -26.58 -7.62 -22.54
N LYS A 290 -26.32 -7.98 -23.80
CA LYS A 290 -26.73 -7.19 -24.96
C LYS A 290 -28.26 -7.08 -25.06
N GLU A 291 -29.01 -8.17 -24.89
CA GLU A 291 -30.46 -8.17 -24.84
C GLU A 291 -31.03 -7.29 -23.72
N GLN A 292 -30.31 -7.17 -22.61
CA GLN A 292 -30.66 -6.33 -21.48
C GLN A 292 -30.16 -4.87 -21.62
N ASN A 293 -29.62 -4.46 -22.75
CA ASN A 293 -28.98 -3.15 -22.98
C ASN A 293 -27.85 -2.85 -22.01
N LYS A 294 -27.18 -3.87 -21.47
CA LYS A 294 -25.98 -3.73 -20.61
C LYS A 294 -24.71 -3.71 -21.46
N LYS A 295 -23.66 -3.07 -20.95
CA LYS A 295 -22.33 -3.11 -21.58
C LYS A 295 -21.81 -4.54 -21.61
N GLN A 296 -21.27 -4.95 -22.75
CA GLN A 296 -20.66 -6.27 -22.91
C GLN A 296 -19.27 -6.30 -22.27
N LEU A 297 -18.91 -7.45 -21.72
CA LEU A 297 -17.56 -7.73 -21.22
C LEU A 297 -16.76 -8.30 -22.39
N SER A 298 -16.04 -7.44 -23.12
CA SER A 298 -15.43 -7.81 -24.40
C SER A 298 -13.95 -8.17 -24.31
N CYS A 299 -13.23 -7.64 -23.31
CA CYS A 299 -11.84 -7.94 -23.05
C CYS A 299 -11.49 -7.69 -21.58
N ILE A 300 -10.32 -8.17 -21.17
CA ILE A 300 -9.69 -7.81 -19.88
C ILE A 300 -8.43 -7.01 -20.20
N LEU A 301 -8.40 -5.74 -19.79
CA LEU A 301 -7.23 -4.88 -19.90
C LEU A 301 -6.31 -5.13 -18.71
N LEU A 302 -5.10 -5.66 -18.95
CA LEU A 302 -4.18 -6.12 -17.92
C LEU A 302 -3.05 -5.11 -17.65
N ARG A 303 -2.69 -4.98 -16.37
CA ARG A 303 -1.60 -4.12 -15.88
C ARG A 303 -1.06 -4.59 -14.53
N ASP A 304 -0.06 -3.88 -14.02
CA ASP A 304 0.50 -4.04 -12.66
C ASP A 304 1.06 -5.44 -12.41
N ALA A 305 1.82 -5.95 -13.39
CA ALA A 305 2.41 -7.27 -13.36
C ALA A 305 3.36 -7.47 -12.18
N GLY A 306 3.19 -8.57 -11.45
CA GLY A 306 4.09 -9.00 -10.39
C GLY A 306 4.32 -10.50 -10.41
N ASN A 307 5.49 -10.96 -9.94
CA ASN A 307 5.88 -12.37 -10.00
C ASN A 307 6.61 -12.89 -8.75
N LYS A 308 6.62 -12.10 -7.68
CA LYS A 308 7.30 -12.45 -6.43
C LYS A 308 6.45 -12.05 -5.23
N TYR A 309 6.40 -12.90 -4.21
CA TYR A 309 5.79 -12.55 -2.93
C TYR A 309 6.63 -11.46 -2.24
N PRO A 310 6.01 -10.41 -1.65
CA PRO A 310 6.77 -9.39 -0.92
C PRO A 310 7.52 -9.99 0.27
N ASP A 311 8.83 -9.84 0.28
CA ASP A 311 9.69 -10.30 1.37
C ASP A 311 9.94 -9.15 2.37
N VAL A 312 9.00 -8.98 3.29
CA VAL A 312 9.04 -7.94 4.31
C VAL A 312 8.78 -8.52 5.71
N PRO A 313 9.40 -7.99 6.76
CA PRO A 313 9.13 -8.45 8.11
C PRO A 313 7.68 -8.15 8.51
N PRO A 314 7.06 -9.01 9.35
CA PRO A 314 5.74 -8.75 9.93
C PRO A 314 5.69 -7.39 10.63
N ILE A 315 4.58 -6.65 10.49
CA ILE A 315 4.45 -5.30 11.06
C ILE A 315 4.52 -5.32 12.59
N ASN A 316 4.01 -6.39 13.21
CA ASN A 316 4.05 -6.56 14.66
C ASN A 316 5.48 -6.65 15.18
N GLU A 317 6.37 -7.34 14.44
CA GLU A 317 7.79 -7.44 14.79
C GLU A 317 8.54 -6.13 14.52
N LYS A 318 8.18 -5.46 13.41
CA LYS A 318 8.81 -4.20 12.99
C LYS A 318 8.57 -3.06 13.99
N HIS A 319 7.35 -2.92 14.48
CA HIS A 319 6.95 -1.83 15.36
C HIS A 319 6.73 -2.26 16.82
N GLU A 320 6.91 -3.55 17.14
CA GLU A 320 6.71 -4.11 18.50
C GLU A 320 5.30 -3.81 19.07
N MET A 321 4.27 -3.93 18.20
CA MET A 321 2.86 -3.68 18.51
C MET A 321 1.98 -4.75 17.87
N LYS A 322 0.76 -4.94 18.40
CA LYS A 322 -0.25 -5.81 17.80
C LYS A 322 -1.10 -5.02 16.82
N PHE A 323 -0.72 -5.02 15.56
CA PHE A 323 -1.48 -4.36 14.51
C PHE A 323 -2.68 -5.18 14.04
N SER A 324 -3.77 -4.48 13.77
CA SER A 324 -4.88 -4.96 12.95
C SER A 324 -5.21 -3.94 11.85
N CYS A 325 -5.95 -4.40 10.84
CA CYS A 325 -6.38 -3.59 9.71
C CYS A 325 -7.90 -3.68 9.57
N ILE A 326 -8.56 -2.54 9.38
CA ILE A 326 -9.97 -2.50 8.98
C ILE A 326 -10.01 -2.54 7.46
N VAL A 327 -10.70 -3.55 6.91
CA VAL A 327 -10.64 -3.86 5.47
C VAL A 327 -12.01 -3.80 4.82
N ASP A 328 -12.05 -3.32 3.59
CA ASP A 328 -13.23 -3.27 2.74
C ASP A 328 -12.92 -3.59 1.26
N MET A 329 -11.64 -3.68 0.90
CA MET A 329 -11.19 -3.97 -0.45
C MET A 329 -10.10 -5.06 -0.50
N PRO A 330 -9.96 -5.76 -1.65
CA PRO A 330 -8.92 -6.77 -1.83
C PRO A 330 -7.49 -6.27 -1.59
N VAL A 331 -7.19 -5.01 -1.92
CA VAL A 331 -5.83 -4.46 -1.73
C VAL A 331 -5.47 -4.35 -0.25
N GLU A 332 -6.39 -3.90 0.61
CA GLU A 332 -6.17 -3.83 2.07
C GLU A 332 -6.05 -5.25 2.67
N LEU A 333 -6.85 -6.21 2.19
CA LEU A 333 -6.71 -7.62 2.57
C LEU A 333 -5.32 -8.14 2.18
N GLY A 334 -4.87 -7.86 0.96
CA GLY A 334 -3.54 -8.25 0.49
C GLY A 334 -2.41 -7.65 1.32
N ILE A 335 -2.50 -6.36 1.64
CA ILE A 335 -1.54 -5.67 2.51
C ILE A 335 -1.55 -6.30 3.91
N SER A 336 -2.74 -6.56 4.48
CA SER A 336 -2.86 -7.17 5.80
C SER A 336 -2.23 -8.58 5.85
N GLU A 337 -2.44 -9.39 4.82
CA GLU A 337 -1.83 -10.72 4.70
C GLU A 337 -0.30 -10.67 4.56
N VAL A 338 0.21 -9.77 3.70
CA VAL A 338 1.66 -9.59 3.53
C VAL A 338 2.32 -9.14 4.82
N LEU A 339 1.72 -8.18 5.51
CA LEU A 339 2.25 -7.60 6.76
C LEU A 339 1.89 -8.40 8.02
N LYS A 340 1.10 -9.49 7.88
CA LYS A 340 0.63 -10.33 8.99
C LYS A 340 -0.18 -9.57 10.03
N MET A 341 -1.00 -8.62 9.57
CA MET A 341 -2.01 -7.95 10.39
C MET A 341 -3.26 -8.82 10.51
N LYS A 342 -3.98 -8.69 11.63
CA LYS A 342 -5.34 -9.23 11.73
C LYS A 342 -6.29 -8.32 10.94
N ALA A 343 -6.96 -8.84 9.92
CA ALA A 343 -8.00 -8.14 9.21
C ALA A 343 -9.35 -8.23 9.96
N PHE A 344 -10.07 -7.10 10.00
CA PHE A 344 -11.46 -6.99 10.45
C PHE A 344 -12.28 -6.37 9.32
N GLU A 345 -13.28 -7.09 8.83
CA GLU A 345 -14.21 -6.57 7.83
C GLU A 345 -15.19 -5.56 8.45
N ALA A 346 -15.46 -4.47 7.76
CA ALA A 346 -16.32 -3.39 8.25
C ALA A 346 -17.11 -2.73 7.11
N GLY A 347 -18.14 -3.40 6.64
CA GLY A 347 -19.07 -2.88 5.64
C GLY A 347 -18.45 -2.62 4.28
N GLY A 348 -19.05 -1.73 3.50
CA GLY A 348 -18.57 -1.30 2.18
C GLY A 348 -17.74 -0.02 2.23
N LEU A 349 -17.41 0.52 1.04
CA LEU A 349 -16.49 1.66 0.90
C LEU A 349 -16.92 2.90 1.70
N THR A 350 -18.23 3.20 1.78
CA THR A 350 -18.80 4.39 2.42
C THR A 350 -19.46 4.11 3.78
N ASP A 351 -19.28 2.91 4.33
CA ASP A 351 -19.83 2.56 5.65
C ASP A 351 -18.93 3.09 6.78
N TYR A 352 -18.73 4.42 6.78
CA TYR A 352 -17.78 5.12 7.65
C TYR A 352 -18.06 4.89 9.15
N GLU A 353 -19.33 4.92 9.58
CA GLU A 353 -19.70 4.66 10.99
C GLU A 353 -19.36 3.24 11.42
N GLU A 354 -19.60 2.25 10.56
CA GLU A 354 -19.29 0.86 10.88
C GLU A 354 -17.78 0.66 11.01
N LYS A 355 -17.00 1.25 10.11
CA LYS A 355 -15.52 1.22 10.18
C LYS A 355 -15.02 1.82 11.49
N ALA A 356 -15.60 2.94 11.93
CA ALA A 356 -15.22 3.58 13.20
C ALA A 356 -15.53 2.68 14.41
N LYS A 357 -16.72 2.06 14.44
CA LYS A 357 -17.12 1.14 15.51
C LYS A 357 -16.24 -0.10 15.56
N VAL A 358 -15.96 -0.71 14.39
CA VAL A 358 -15.10 -1.90 14.30
C VAL A 358 -13.67 -1.54 14.70
N ALA A 359 -13.15 -0.36 14.31
CA ALA A 359 -11.84 0.11 14.71
C ALA A 359 -11.74 0.29 16.24
N ALA A 360 -12.73 0.95 16.86
CA ALA A 360 -12.79 1.09 18.32
C ALA A 360 -12.86 -0.28 19.03
N LYS A 361 -13.68 -1.20 18.53
CA LYS A 361 -13.80 -2.55 19.10
C LYS A 361 -12.52 -3.38 18.93
N ALA A 362 -11.80 -3.23 17.83
CA ALA A 362 -10.55 -3.93 17.61
C ALA A 362 -9.47 -3.58 18.65
N MET A 363 -9.56 -2.38 19.29
CA MET A 363 -8.69 -1.97 20.39
C MET A 363 -8.80 -2.85 21.64
N GLU A 364 -9.86 -3.63 21.80
CA GLU A 364 -9.98 -4.59 22.91
C GLU A 364 -8.92 -5.71 22.86
N THR A 365 -8.40 -6.02 21.66
CA THR A 365 -7.49 -7.15 21.43
C THR A 365 -6.16 -6.75 20.78
N HIS A 366 -6.09 -5.58 20.17
CA HIS A 366 -4.94 -5.03 19.47
C HIS A 366 -4.64 -3.64 19.99
N ASN A 367 -3.39 -3.22 19.94
CA ASN A 367 -2.97 -1.90 20.42
C ASN A 367 -2.56 -0.93 19.29
N ALA A 368 -2.63 -1.36 18.04
CA ALA A 368 -2.46 -0.53 16.84
C ALA A 368 -3.50 -0.92 15.78
N ILE A 369 -4.37 0.02 15.42
CA ILE A 369 -5.41 -0.22 14.43
C ILE A 369 -5.13 0.65 13.21
N TYR A 370 -4.95 0.03 12.06
CA TYR A 370 -4.83 0.70 10.78
C TYR A 370 -6.19 0.76 10.08
N VAL A 371 -6.56 1.95 9.61
CA VAL A 371 -7.79 2.19 8.85
C VAL A 371 -7.47 2.98 7.60
N HIS A 372 -7.95 2.54 6.44
CA HIS A 372 -7.83 3.27 5.19
C HIS A 372 -9.24 3.68 4.71
N LEU A 373 -9.52 4.97 4.69
CA LEU A 373 -10.82 5.50 4.30
C LEU A 373 -10.80 5.95 2.85
N LYS A 374 -11.64 5.30 2.04
CA LYS A 374 -11.83 5.61 0.62
C LYS A 374 -12.82 6.76 0.44
N GLY A 375 -12.73 7.43 -0.71
CA GLY A 375 -13.67 8.47 -1.14
C GLY A 375 -12.98 9.67 -1.78
N PRO A 376 -12.14 10.45 -1.09
CA PRO A 376 -11.56 11.69 -1.62
C PRO A 376 -10.79 11.50 -2.94
N ASP A 377 -10.12 10.36 -3.13
CA ASP A 377 -9.36 10.02 -4.33
C ASP A 377 -10.22 9.99 -5.60
N GLU A 378 -11.42 9.42 -5.53
CA GLU A 378 -12.30 9.32 -6.70
C GLU A 378 -12.72 10.71 -7.22
N PHE A 379 -13.06 11.63 -6.30
CA PHE A 379 -13.39 13.01 -6.65
C PHE A 379 -12.17 13.75 -7.22
N GLY A 380 -10.97 13.48 -6.67
CA GLY A 380 -9.72 14.01 -7.21
C GLY A 380 -9.52 13.62 -8.67
N HIS A 381 -9.68 12.34 -8.99
CA HIS A 381 -9.60 11.83 -10.36
C HIS A 381 -10.67 12.38 -11.31
N ASP A 382 -11.88 12.62 -10.82
CA ASP A 382 -12.96 13.23 -11.60
C ASP A 382 -12.77 14.76 -11.75
N GLY A 383 -11.93 15.38 -10.92
CA GLY A 383 -11.69 16.83 -10.90
C GLY A 383 -12.82 17.59 -10.20
N ASP A 384 -13.56 16.92 -9.32
CA ASP A 384 -14.68 17.48 -8.56
C ASP A 384 -14.24 17.94 -7.16
N ALA A 385 -13.71 19.15 -7.07
CA ALA A 385 -13.23 19.71 -5.82
C ALA A 385 -14.34 19.93 -4.79
N ILE A 386 -15.57 20.26 -5.25
CA ILE A 386 -16.73 20.43 -4.36
C ILE A 386 -17.19 19.08 -3.83
N GLY A 387 -17.23 18.05 -4.66
CA GLY A 387 -17.54 16.69 -4.26
C GLY A 387 -16.52 16.16 -3.25
N LYS A 388 -15.22 16.39 -3.49
CA LYS A 388 -14.14 16.01 -2.57
C LYS A 388 -14.29 16.69 -1.21
N MET A 389 -14.53 17.99 -1.19
CA MET A 389 -14.80 18.76 0.03
C MET A 389 -15.96 18.15 0.83
N LYS A 390 -17.11 17.88 0.18
CA LYS A 390 -18.28 17.28 0.84
C LYS A 390 -18.02 15.87 1.37
N ASN A 391 -17.24 15.08 0.64
CA ASN A 391 -16.87 13.75 1.10
C ASN A 391 -15.96 13.80 2.33
N ILE A 392 -15.04 14.77 2.41
CA ILE A 392 -14.21 15.02 3.60
C ILE A 392 -15.10 15.39 4.80
N GLU A 393 -16.11 16.25 4.60
CA GLU A 393 -17.10 16.60 5.63
C GLU A 393 -17.92 15.37 6.08
N GLU A 394 -18.28 14.50 5.15
CA GLU A 394 -18.98 13.23 5.46
C GLU A 394 -18.11 12.30 6.29
N ILE A 395 -16.82 12.16 5.96
CA ILE A 395 -15.85 11.38 6.74
C ILE A 395 -15.69 11.96 8.15
N ASP A 396 -15.62 13.29 8.29
CA ASP A 396 -15.57 13.94 9.61
C ASP A 396 -16.79 13.58 10.47
N GLN A 397 -17.97 13.73 9.90
CA GLN A 397 -19.25 13.54 10.63
C GLN A 397 -19.52 12.07 10.94
N ARG A 398 -19.19 11.15 10.03
CA ARG A 398 -19.60 9.75 10.12
C ARG A 398 -18.51 8.85 10.66
N PHE A 399 -17.24 9.06 10.31
CA PHE A 399 -16.15 8.28 10.84
C PHE A 399 -15.54 8.89 12.10
N PHE A 400 -14.95 10.10 12.00
CA PHE A 400 -14.20 10.67 13.12
C PHE A 400 -15.09 10.96 14.34
N LYS A 401 -16.28 11.51 14.14
CA LYS A 401 -17.22 11.72 15.24
C LYS A 401 -17.58 10.40 15.93
N THR A 402 -17.94 9.36 15.15
CA THR A 402 -18.24 8.05 15.73
C THR A 402 -17.02 7.45 16.41
N LEU A 403 -15.82 7.62 15.86
CA LEU A 403 -14.59 7.09 16.45
C LEU A 403 -14.33 7.71 17.83
N VAL A 404 -14.32 9.06 17.93
CA VAL A 404 -14.03 9.74 19.20
C VAL A 404 -15.09 9.51 20.27
N GLU A 405 -16.33 9.21 19.89
CA GLU A 405 -17.40 8.82 20.80
C GLU A 405 -17.23 7.38 21.37
N ASN A 406 -16.41 6.54 20.73
CA ASN A 406 -16.25 5.12 21.07
C ASN A 406 -14.84 4.76 21.57
N ILE A 407 -13.91 5.72 21.67
CA ILE A 407 -12.56 5.49 22.22
C ILE A 407 -12.31 6.40 23.43
N ASP A 408 -11.34 6.00 24.27
CA ASP A 408 -10.84 6.82 25.37
C ASP A 408 -9.57 7.59 24.90
N SER A 409 -9.74 8.87 24.56
CA SER A 409 -8.64 9.74 24.09
C SER A 409 -7.53 9.94 25.13
N SER A 410 -7.78 9.66 26.41
CA SER A 410 -6.75 9.74 27.45
C SER A 410 -5.70 8.62 27.32
N ASN A 411 -6.06 7.51 26.65
CA ASN A 411 -5.22 6.33 26.51
C ASN A 411 -4.88 5.98 25.05
N VAL A 412 -5.59 6.52 24.08
CA VAL A 412 -5.45 6.18 22.66
C VAL A 412 -4.96 7.37 21.87
N ALA A 413 -3.82 7.23 21.20
CA ALA A 413 -3.34 8.23 20.25
C ALA A 413 -4.03 8.02 18.89
N ILE A 414 -4.42 9.11 18.24
CA ILE A 414 -4.95 9.12 16.88
C ILE A 414 -3.88 9.70 15.97
N ILE A 415 -3.47 8.94 14.96
CA ILE A 415 -2.58 9.40 13.88
C ILE A 415 -3.44 9.48 12.62
N ILE A 416 -3.43 10.63 11.95
CA ILE A 416 -4.20 10.84 10.72
C ILE A 416 -3.26 11.37 9.65
N SER A 417 -3.30 10.78 8.46
CA SER A 417 -2.58 11.27 7.30
C SER A 417 -3.31 10.86 6.01
N ALA A 418 -2.62 10.91 4.87
CA ALA A 418 -3.08 10.37 3.61
C ALA A 418 -2.00 9.47 3.01
N ASP A 419 -2.39 8.59 2.12
CA ASP A 419 -1.45 7.78 1.35
C ASP A 419 -0.80 8.59 0.21
N HIS A 420 -1.53 9.49 -0.43
CA HIS A 420 -1.03 10.43 -1.45
C HIS A 420 -1.92 11.66 -1.61
N SER A 421 -1.46 12.61 -2.41
CA SER A 421 -2.28 13.69 -2.94
C SER A 421 -2.88 13.27 -4.29
N THR A 422 -4.18 13.61 -4.50
CA THR A 422 -4.88 13.49 -5.79
C THR A 422 -5.52 14.83 -6.16
N PRO A 423 -4.71 15.80 -6.61
CA PRO A 423 -5.21 17.13 -6.89
C PRO A 423 -6.29 17.14 -7.98
N CYS A 424 -7.44 17.71 -7.66
CA CYS A 424 -8.59 17.83 -8.58
C CYS A 424 -8.22 18.54 -9.89
N ILE A 425 -7.32 19.52 -9.82
CA ILE A 425 -6.83 20.24 -11.01
C ILE A 425 -5.99 19.34 -11.93
N ASN A 426 -5.30 18.34 -11.37
CA ASN A 426 -4.45 17.41 -12.11
C ASN A 426 -5.20 16.15 -12.57
N LYS A 427 -6.33 15.84 -11.94
CA LYS A 427 -7.12 14.61 -12.15
C LYS A 427 -6.28 13.33 -12.03
N GLY A 428 -5.33 13.33 -11.12
CA GLY A 428 -4.40 12.23 -10.92
C GLY A 428 -3.50 12.47 -9.72
N HIS A 429 -2.81 11.42 -9.31
CA HIS A 429 -1.90 11.47 -8.17
C HIS A 429 -0.73 12.44 -8.42
N SER A 430 -0.20 12.99 -7.34
CA SER A 430 1.00 13.82 -7.37
C SER A 430 1.93 13.48 -6.19
N ASP A 431 3.14 14.06 -6.23
CA ASP A 431 4.12 13.98 -5.16
C ASP A 431 4.01 15.13 -4.13
N ASP A 432 2.91 15.88 -4.20
CA ASP A 432 2.66 16.95 -3.24
C ASP A 432 2.53 16.38 -1.82
N PRO A 433 3.14 17.04 -0.81
CA PRO A 433 3.07 16.58 0.57
C PRO A 433 1.64 16.54 1.09
N VAL A 434 1.35 15.54 1.93
CA VAL A 434 0.08 15.40 2.64
C VAL A 434 0.25 15.75 4.12
N PRO A 435 -0.79 16.25 4.83
CA PRO A 435 -0.70 16.51 6.25
C PRO A 435 -0.61 15.21 7.07
N VAL A 436 0.08 15.28 8.22
CA VAL A 436 0.07 14.25 9.26
C VAL A 436 -0.22 14.89 10.61
N VAL A 437 -1.18 14.35 11.33
CA VAL A 437 -1.53 14.76 12.71
C VAL A 437 -1.23 13.61 13.66
N VAL A 438 -0.65 13.91 14.82
CA VAL A 438 -0.52 13.00 15.96
C VAL A 438 -1.18 13.64 17.16
N SER A 439 -2.25 13.04 17.68
CA SER A 439 -3.11 13.62 18.71
C SER A 439 -3.42 12.61 19.81
N ALA A 440 -3.39 13.07 21.05
CA ALA A 440 -3.91 12.41 22.25
C ALA A 440 -3.99 13.45 23.36
N ASP A 441 -4.75 13.23 24.44
CA ASP A 441 -4.90 14.18 25.54
C ASP A 441 -3.56 14.53 26.25
N TYR A 442 -2.56 13.64 26.13
CA TYR A 442 -1.22 13.84 26.67
C TYR A 442 -0.22 14.42 25.67
N ILE A 443 -0.59 14.61 24.40
CA ILE A 443 0.26 15.25 23.38
C ILE A 443 0.16 16.77 23.51
N LYS A 444 1.31 17.42 23.58
CA LYS A 444 1.34 18.89 23.63
C LYS A 444 0.98 19.46 22.25
N ASN A 445 -0.06 20.30 22.21
CA ASN A 445 -0.42 21.03 21.01
C ASN A 445 0.68 22.03 20.59
N ASP A 446 0.95 22.12 19.30
CA ASP A 446 1.96 23.00 18.70
C ASP A 446 1.38 24.33 18.15
N GLY A 447 0.13 24.64 18.48
CA GLY A 447 -0.59 25.80 17.97
C GLY A 447 -1.49 25.48 16.76
N THR A 448 -1.51 24.23 16.31
CA THR A 448 -2.41 23.75 15.27
C THR A 448 -3.86 23.85 15.73
N THR A 449 -4.74 24.29 14.85
CA THR A 449 -6.17 24.40 15.11
C THR A 449 -7.01 23.60 14.11
N ARG A 450 -6.43 23.25 12.94
CA ARG A 450 -7.08 22.51 11.86
C ARG A 450 -6.11 21.53 11.19
N MET A 451 -6.62 20.43 10.69
CA MET A 451 -5.86 19.57 9.79
C MET A 451 -5.98 20.10 8.35
N THR A 452 -5.01 20.88 7.90
CA THR A 452 -4.94 21.42 6.53
C THR A 452 -3.49 21.40 6.02
N GLU A 453 -3.33 21.46 4.70
CA GLU A 453 -2.02 21.53 4.05
C GLU A 453 -1.25 22.78 4.48
N GLU A 454 -1.95 23.92 4.66
CA GLU A 454 -1.31 25.16 5.09
C GLU A 454 -0.78 25.09 6.52
N GLN A 455 -1.54 24.49 7.44
CA GLN A 455 -1.08 24.34 8.83
C GLN A 455 0.02 23.27 8.95
N ALA A 456 -0.05 22.20 8.14
CA ALA A 456 0.96 21.17 8.10
C ALA A 456 2.37 21.70 7.81
N LYS A 457 2.51 22.67 6.90
CA LYS A 457 3.77 23.35 6.58
C LYS A 457 4.43 24.06 7.76
N LYS A 458 3.64 24.44 8.76
CA LYS A 458 4.08 25.22 9.92
C LYS A 458 4.17 24.38 11.20
N GLY A 459 3.72 23.14 11.16
CA GLY A 459 3.61 22.26 12.29
C GLY A 459 4.97 21.75 12.81
N SER A 460 5.01 21.39 14.08
CA SER A 460 6.25 21.01 14.75
C SER A 460 6.81 19.65 14.39
N ILE A 461 6.01 18.77 13.77
CA ILE A 461 6.49 17.49 13.23
C ILE A 461 7.47 17.74 12.07
N GLY A 462 7.29 18.82 11.30
CA GLY A 462 8.07 19.12 10.11
C GLY A 462 7.73 18.19 8.94
N LEU A 463 8.66 18.06 7.99
CA LEU A 463 8.50 17.22 6.79
C LEU A 463 9.08 15.83 7.03
N LEU A 464 8.24 14.80 6.90
CA LEU A 464 8.62 13.39 7.00
C LEU A 464 8.61 12.71 5.63
N GLN A 465 9.30 11.56 5.55
CA GLN A 465 9.07 10.57 4.50
C GLN A 465 8.02 9.55 5.00
N GLY A 466 7.22 8.98 4.10
CA GLY A 466 6.17 8.03 4.48
C GLY A 466 6.67 6.90 5.38
N ALA A 467 7.83 6.32 5.05
CA ALA A 467 8.43 5.24 5.84
C ALA A 467 8.84 5.64 7.27
N GLU A 468 8.84 6.92 7.60
CA GLU A 468 9.17 7.44 8.93
C GLU A 468 7.94 7.68 9.81
N VAL A 469 6.73 7.78 9.21
CA VAL A 469 5.51 8.24 9.89
C VAL A 469 5.23 7.44 11.16
N VAL A 470 5.10 6.11 11.07
CA VAL A 470 4.80 5.28 12.25
C VAL A 470 5.89 5.40 13.31
N THR A 471 7.16 5.32 12.90
CA THR A 471 8.30 5.38 13.85
C THR A 471 8.37 6.73 14.55
N LYS A 472 8.21 7.84 13.81
CA LYS A 472 8.24 9.20 14.36
C LYS A 472 7.04 9.49 15.25
N SER A 473 5.86 9.03 14.87
CA SER A 473 4.67 9.12 15.71
C SER A 473 4.86 8.36 17.02
N LEU A 474 5.40 7.14 16.99
CA LEU A 474 5.70 6.38 18.20
C LEU A 474 6.79 7.04 19.07
N GLU A 475 7.82 7.63 18.47
CA GLU A 475 8.83 8.42 19.19
C GLU A 475 8.19 9.62 19.91
N LEU A 476 7.32 10.35 19.22
CA LEU A 476 6.58 11.48 19.77
C LEU A 476 5.67 11.05 20.93
N ILE A 477 4.85 10.03 20.72
CA ILE A 477 3.94 9.48 21.73
C ILE A 477 4.71 9.08 22.99
N ARG A 478 5.79 8.30 22.85
CA ARG A 478 6.64 7.88 23.99
C ARG A 478 7.24 9.05 24.75
N SER A 479 7.64 10.11 24.06
CA SER A 479 8.23 11.29 24.68
C SER A 479 7.28 12.05 25.59
N GLN A 480 5.96 11.88 25.40
CA GLN A 480 4.91 12.61 26.11
C GLN A 480 4.18 11.75 27.15
N ILE A 481 4.24 10.42 27.03
CA ILE A 481 3.69 9.53 28.06
C ILE A 481 4.57 9.69 29.32
N LYS A 482 3.96 10.15 30.43
CA LYS A 482 4.66 10.20 31.72
C LYS A 482 4.94 8.78 32.19
N PRO A 483 6.16 8.47 32.68
CA PRO A 483 6.39 7.18 33.33
C PRO A 483 5.39 7.02 34.48
N ASN A 484 4.67 5.92 34.49
CA ASN A 484 3.87 5.55 35.68
C ASN A 484 4.85 5.38 36.85
N HIS A 485 4.73 6.25 37.85
CA HIS A 485 5.48 6.19 39.12
C HIS A 485 4.96 5.05 39.98
#